data_2da0e6fd89c7281d05a9cb65f14f01c0
#
_entry.id   2da0e6fd89c7281d05a9cb65f14f01c0
#
_cell.length_a   1.000
_cell.length_b   1.000
_cell.length_c   1.000
_cell.angle_alpha   90.00
_cell.angle_beta   90.00
_cell.angle_gamma   90.00
#
_symmetry.space_group_name_H-M   'P 1'
#
loop_
_entity.id
_entity.type
_entity.pdbx_description
1 polymer ?
#
loop_
_entity_poly.entity_id
_entity_poly.type
_entity_poly.pdbx_seq_one_letter_code
_entity_poly.pdbx_strand_id
1 'polypeptide(L)'
;DVLRYLPFRYEDRTEFGRVQELQPGTEVVLKLSVLEAGKYRTSRKGIEIVEVIARDDSGIVSVKFFNQPYLAGRFRRGQNMVIFGRPREDVFTAGLVFINPQFEMLGGSTDEGLHTGRIVPIYRRIGALTSKQLRQILSNLVRQLDSQLPERLPEEIRRRWRLPELGEAYRSVHAPAAPDEPEARKKWVEDLNARRTPGQLRLVFEEFFWFQAGLQLLRSRRTRVQKPHCIVVSDAIRERLRGMVPFSLTGAQRR
;
A
#
# COMPACT_ATOMS: atom_id res chain seq x y z
N ASP A 1 -8.45 14.79 2.48
CA ASP A 1 -7.77 13.95 3.50
C ASP A 1 -7.69 12.46 3.13
N VAL A 2 -8.58 11.95 2.27
CA VAL A 2 -8.59 10.53 1.86
C VAL A 2 -7.31 10.14 1.10
N LEU A 3 -6.76 11.04 0.27
CA LEU A 3 -5.50 10.81 -0.45
C LEU A 3 -4.27 10.63 0.47
N ARG A 4 -4.36 11.06 1.72
CA ARG A 4 -3.31 10.82 2.71
C ARG A 4 -3.32 9.41 3.28
N TYR A 5 -4.35 8.62 2.98
CA TYR A 5 -4.39 7.22 3.38
C TYR A 5 -3.55 6.38 2.43
N LEU A 6 -2.27 6.29 2.72
CA LEU A 6 -1.26 5.67 1.86
C LEU A 6 -1.37 4.15 1.87
N PRO A 7 -0.96 3.47 0.77
CA PRO A 7 -0.88 2.03 0.72
C PRO A 7 0.04 1.46 1.81
N PHE A 8 -0.36 0.34 2.36
CA PHE A 8 0.43 -0.42 3.33
C PHE A 8 1.59 -1.15 2.65
N ARG A 9 1.32 -1.73 1.46
CA ARG A 9 2.30 -2.42 0.61
C ARG A 9 1.83 -2.40 -0.84
N TYR A 10 2.71 -2.84 -1.74
CA TYR A 10 2.44 -3.00 -3.17
C TYR A 10 2.72 -4.43 -3.60
N GLU A 11 1.90 -4.94 -4.50
CA GLU A 11 2.02 -6.25 -5.10
C GLU A 11 2.19 -6.10 -6.60
N ASP A 12 3.18 -6.80 -7.16
CA ASP A 12 3.32 -6.93 -8.60
C ASP A 12 2.29 -7.94 -9.11
N ARG A 13 1.40 -7.49 -9.97
CA ARG A 13 0.39 -8.33 -10.64
C ARG A 13 0.43 -8.12 -12.15
N THR A 14 1.59 -7.78 -12.70
CA THR A 14 1.78 -7.49 -14.12
C THR A 14 1.92 -8.77 -14.94
N GLU A 15 2.52 -9.81 -14.38
CA GLU A 15 2.77 -11.06 -15.07
C GLU A 15 1.74 -12.12 -14.70
N PHE A 16 1.25 -12.82 -15.74
CA PHE A 16 0.40 -13.98 -15.56
C PHE A 16 1.27 -15.24 -15.55
N GLY A 17 1.16 -16.01 -14.49
CA GLY A 17 1.73 -17.35 -14.42
C GLY A 17 0.90 -18.34 -15.24
N ARG A 18 1.38 -19.58 -15.33
CA ARG A 18 0.71 -20.70 -15.97
C ARG A 18 0.34 -21.77 -14.96
N VAL A 19 -0.79 -22.45 -15.20
CA VAL A 19 -1.28 -23.49 -14.29
C VAL A 19 -0.26 -24.62 -14.12
N GLN A 20 0.43 -25.03 -15.20
CA GLN A 20 1.44 -26.10 -15.15
C GLN A 20 2.70 -25.73 -14.34
N GLU A 21 2.97 -24.43 -14.12
CA GLU A 21 4.15 -23.92 -13.40
C GLU A 21 3.85 -23.61 -11.92
N LEU A 22 2.63 -23.91 -11.47
CA LEU A 22 2.22 -23.62 -10.10
C LEU A 22 3.05 -24.38 -9.07
N GLN A 23 3.51 -23.65 -8.06
CA GLN A 23 4.18 -24.19 -6.89
C GLN A 23 3.37 -23.88 -5.63
N PRO A 24 3.17 -24.87 -4.74
CA PRO A 24 2.46 -24.64 -3.48
C PRO A 24 3.06 -23.48 -2.69
N GLY A 25 2.21 -22.58 -2.19
CA GLY A 25 2.62 -21.47 -1.32
C GLY A 25 3.18 -20.24 -2.04
N THR A 26 3.48 -20.30 -3.34
CA THR A 26 3.98 -19.15 -4.11
C THR A 26 2.83 -18.28 -4.60
N GLU A 27 2.93 -16.97 -4.43
CA GLU A 27 1.92 -16.03 -4.94
C GLU A 27 1.98 -15.97 -6.47
N VAL A 28 0.83 -16.08 -7.09
CA VAL A 28 0.70 -16.06 -8.55
C VAL A 28 -0.56 -15.34 -8.98
N VAL A 29 -0.48 -14.70 -10.15
CA VAL A 29 -1.63 -14.17 -10.89
C VAL A 29 -1.92 -15.12 -12.05
N LEU A 30 -3.15 -15.59 -12.17
CA LEU A 30 -3.56 -16.44 -13.30
C LEU A 30 -4.71 -15.80 -14.03
N LYS A 31 -4.64 -15.85 -15.37
CA LYS A 31 -5.77 -15.55 -16.25
C LYS A 31 -6.39 -16.87 -16.68
N LEU A 32 -7.64 -17.10 -16.27
CA LEU A 32 -8.31 -18.38 -16.41
C LEU A 32 -9.66 -18.22 -17.14
N SER A 33 -10.05 -19.25 -17.86
CA SER A 33 -11.41 -19.40 -18.40
C SER A 33 -12.20 -20.38 -17.56
N VAL A 34 -13.39 -20.00 -17.11
CA VAL A 34 -14.28 -20.84 -16.30
C VAL A 34 -14.81 -21.98 -17.15
N LEU A 35 -14.58 -23.22 -16.69
CA LEU A 35 -15.16 -24.41 -17.29
C LEU A 35 -16.50 -24.77 -16.64
N GLU A 36 -16.52 -24.76 -15.32
CA GLU A 36 -17.68 -25.15 -14.54
C GLU A 36 -17.65 -24.42 -13.19
N ALA A 37 -18.81 -24.13 -12.63
CA ALA A 37 -18.95 -23.63 -11.27
C ALA A 37 -20.11 -24.32 -10.58
N GLY A 38 -19.86 -24.80 -9.37
CA GLY A 38 -20.84 -25.52 -8.56
C GLY A 38 -20.87 -25.02 -7.12
N LYS A 39 -21.95 -25.28 -6.43
CA LYS A 39 -22.12 -25.02 -5.01
C LYS A 39 -22.45 -26.33 -4.30
N TYR A 40 -21.75 -26.62 -3.24
CA TYR A 40 -22.04 -27.76 -2.36
C TYR A 40 -21.82 -27.43 -0.89
N ARG A 41 -22.33 -28.30 -0.03
CA ARG A 41 -22.22 -28.16 1.43
C ARG A 41 -21.46 -29.34 2.01
N THR A 42 -20.51 -29.08 2.91
CA THR A 42 -19.75 -30.15 3.55
C THR A 42 -20.60 -30.89 4.58
N SER A 43 -20.51 -32.23 4.61
CA SER A 43 -21.32 -33.10 5.47
C SER A 43 -21.05 -32.89 6.97
N ARG A 44 -19.79 -32.67 7.38
CA ARG A 44 -19.38 -32.59 8.80
C ARG A 44 -19.62 -31.25 9.48
N LYS A 45 -19.45 -30.12 8.75
CA LYS A 45 -19.52 -28.76 9.35
C LYS A 45 -20.57 -27.87 8.70
N GLY A 46 -21.32 -28.37 7.73
CA GLY A 46 -22.33 -27.59 7.03
C GLY A 46 -21.78 -26.35 6.30
N ILE A 47 -20.47 -26.31 6.02
CA ILE A 47 -19.81 -25.17 5.36
C ILE A 47 -20.21 -25.17 3.89
N GLU A 48 -20.69 -24.02 3.41
CA GLU A 48 -21.00 -23.83 2.00
C GLU A 48 -19.72 -23.50 1.22
N ILE A 49 -19.50 -24.20 0.13
CA ILE A 49 -18.35 -24.03 -0.76
C ILE A 49 -18.87 -23.76 -2.16
N VAL A 50 -18.37 -22.69 -2.78
CA VAL A 50 -18.50 -22.48 -4.22
C VAL A 50 -17.19 -22.92 -4.85
N GLU A 51 -17.24 -23.94 -5.69
CA GLU A 51 -16.09 -24.44 -6.42
C GLU A 51 -16.17 -24.03 -7.88
N VAL A 52 -15.09 -23.51 -8.40
CA VAL A 52 -14.95 -23.09 -9.79
C VAL A 52 -13.79 -23.88 -10.38
N ILE A 53 -14.09 -24.69 -11.40
CA ILE A 53 -13.08 -25.34 -12.22
C ILE A 53 -12.78 -24.41 -13.38
N ALA A 54 -11.52 -24.04 -13.52
CA ALA A 54 -11.08 -23.11 -14.54
C ALA A 54 -9.77 -23.56 -15.17
N ARG A 55 -9.48 -23.06 -16.36
CA ARG A 55 -8.28 -23.45 -17.12
C ARG A 55 -7.59 -22.24 -17.72
N ASP A 56 -6.30 -22.38 -17.97
CA ASP A 56 -5.56 -21.65 -19.00
C ASP A 56 -5.17 -22.60 -20.15
N ASP A 57 -4.26 -22.15 -21.01
CA ASP A 57 -3.74 -22.96 -22.13
C ASP A 57 -2.82 -24.10 -21.66
N SER A 58 -2.37 -24.07 -20.41
CA SER A 58 -1.39 -25.01 -19.86
C SER A 58 -1.99 -26.08 -18.95
N GLY A 59 -3.19 -25.83 -18.36
CA GLY A 59 -3.77 -26.78 -17.43
C GLY A 59 -5.10 -26.35 -16.83
N ILE A 60 -5.59 -27.19 -15.91
CA ILE A 60 -6.85 -26.98 -15.18
C ILE A 60 -6.55 -26.83 -13.70
N VAL A 61 -7.27 -25.93 -13.02
CA VAL A 61 -7.12 -25.68 -11.59
C VAL A 61 -8.49 -25.50 -10.93
N SER A 62 -8.60 -25.94 -9.67
CA SER A 62 -9.79 -25.71 -8.83
C SER A 62 -9.61 -24.46 -7.98
N VAL A 63 -10.68 -23.67 -7.88
CA VAL A 63 -10.77 -22.48 -7.04
C VAL A 63 -11.97 -22.64 -6.10
N LYS A 64 -11.73 -22.65 -4.79
CA LYS A 64 -12.76 -22.87 -3.76
C LYS A 64 -12.99 -21.63 -2.93
N PHE A 65 -14.24 -21.20 -2.84
CA PHE A 65 -14.68 -20.07 -2.01
C PHE A 65 -15.51 -20.59 -0.83
N PHE A 66 -14.97 -20.48 0.37
CA PHE A 66 -15.60 -20.93 1.59
C PHE A 66 -16.48 -19.84 2.20
N ASN A 67 -17.69 -20.20 2.63
CA ASN A 67 -18.65 -19.27 3.27
C ASN A 67 -19.01 -18.06 2.40
N GLN A 68 -19.00 -18.22 1.08
CA GLN A 68 -19.34 -17.19 0.11
C GLN A 68 -20.41 -17.66 -0.90
N PRO A 69 -21.59 -18.11 -0.43
CA PRO A 69 -22.61 -18.68 -1.31
C PRO A 69 -23.15 -17.70 -2.37
N TYR A 70 -23.04 -16.39 -2.10
CA TYR A 70 -23.42 -15.33 -3.03
C TYR A 70 -22.58 -15.31 -4.32
N LEU A 71 -21.46 -16.02 -4.34
CA LEU A 71 -20.62 -16.13 -5.53
C LEU A 71 -21.11 -17.17 -6.54
N ALA A 72 -21.98 -18.10 -6.15
CA ALA A 72 -22.41 -19.22 -7.01
C ALA A 72 -22.97 -18.77 -8.37
N GLY A 73 -23.67 -17.63 -8.42
CA GLY A 73 -24.22 -17.08 -9.67
C GLY A 73 -23.29 -16.16 -10.46
N ARG A 74 -22.08 -15.90 -9.97
CA ARG A 74 -21.15 -14.95 -10.60
C ARG A 74 -20.26 -15.57 -11.66
N PHE A 75 -20.06 -16.88 -11.63
CA PHE A 75 -19.18 -17.59 -12.54
C PHE A 75 -20.00 -18.32 -13.59
N ARG A 76 -19.80 -17.99 -14.85
CA ARG A 76 -20.48 -18.63 -15.99
C ARG A 76 -19.43 -19.30 -16.87
N ARG A 77 -19.79 -20.47 -17.43
CA ARG A 77 -18.92 -21.20 -18.37
C ARG A 77 -18.49 -20.29 -19.53
N GLY A 78 -17.19 -20.32 -19.84
CA GLY A 78 -16.58 -19.52 -20.90
C GLY A 78 -16.22 -18.10 -20.51
N GLN A 79 -16.59 -17.63 -19.31
CA GLN A 79 -16.13 -16.34 -18.84
C GLN A 79 -14.65 -16.39 -18.44
N ASN A 80 -13.95 -15.31 -18.75
CA ASN A 80 -12.58 -15.12 -18.31
C ASN A 80 -12.54 -14.45 -16.93
N MET A 81 -11.68 -14.95 -16.08
CA MET A 81 -11.39 -14.37 -14.77
C MET A 81 -9.89 -14.29 -14.54
N VAL A 82 -9.48 -13.36 -13.71
CA VAL A 82 -8.13 -13.32 -13.16
C VAL A 82 -8.21 -13.63 -11.68
N ILE A 83 -7.34 -14.51 -11.22
CA ILE A 83 -7.19 -14.79 -9.79
C ILE A 83 -5.81 -14.38 -9.32
N PHE A 84 -5.71 -13.97 -8.06
CA PHE A 84 -4.47 -13.73 -7.36
C PHE A 84 -4.50 -14.45 -6.02
N GLY A 85 -3.49 -15.26 -5.75
CA GLY A 85 -3.41 -16.02 -4.51
C GLY A 85 -2.24 -16.99 -4.50
N ARG A 86 -2.22 -17.83 -3.46
CA ARG A 86 -1.25 -18.91 -3.29
C ARG A 86 -1.96 -20.25 -3.44
N PRO A 87 -1.57 -21.08 -4.40
CA PRO A 87 -2.10 -22.44 -4.51
C PRO A 87 -1.63 -23.27 -3.32
N ARG A 88 -2.46 -24.23 -2.95
CA ARG A 88 -2.16 -25.23 -1.92
C ARG A 88 -2.43 -26.61 -2.47
N GLU A 89 -1.81 -27.62 -1.90
CA GLU A 89 -2.17 -29.00 -2.20
C GLU A 89 -3.59 -29.30 -1.74
N ASP A 90 -4.40 -29.87 -2.60
CA ASP A 90 -5.73 -30.34 -2.26
C ASP A 90 -5.64 -31.72 -1.64
N VAL A 91 -6.06 -31.84 -0.39
CA VAL A 91 -6.06 -33.10 0.37
C VAL A 91 -6.90 -34.21 -0.29
N PHE A 92 -7.85 -33.83 -1.16
CA PHE A 92 -8.82 -34.76 -1.76
C PHE A 92 -8.51 -35.17 -3.19
N THR A 93 -7.82 -34.34 -3.97
CA THR A 93 -7.68 -34.53 -5.42
C THR A 93 -6.24 -34.62 -5.92
N ALA A 94 -5.26 -34.73 -5.04
CA ALA A 94 -3.82 -34.78 -5.39
C ALA A 94 -3.37 -33.68 -6.37
N GLY A 95 -4.09 -32.57 -6.42
CA GLY A 95 -3.82 -31.41 -7.29
C GLY A 95 -3.62 -30.14 -6.49
N LEU A 96 -3.48 -29.03 -7.19
CA LEU A 96 -3.39 -27.71 -6.57
C LEU A 96 -4.75 -27.01 -6.57
N VAL A 97 -5.07 -26.35 -5.47
CA VAL A 97 -6.31 -25.60 -5.27
C VAL A 97 -6.03 -24.20 -4.73
N PHE A 98 -6.79 -23.24 -5.21
CA PHE A 98 -6.82 -21.90 -4.62
C PHE A 98 -7.98 -21.81 -3.62
N ILE A 99 -7.69 -21.36 -2.39
CA ILE A 99 -8.69 -21.18 -1.34
C ILE A 99 -8.89 -19.68 -1.10
N ASN A 100 -10.13 -19.21 -1.34
CA ASN A 100 -10.51 -17.80 -1.19
C ASN A 100 -9.51 -16.82 -1.87
N PRO A 101 -9.07 -17.05 -3.10
CA PRO A 101 -8.19 -16.10 -3.77
C PRO A 101 -8.90 -14.77 -4.01
N GLN A 102 -8.16 -13.72 -4.24
CA GLN A 102 -8.73 -12.52 -4.85
C GLN A 102 -9.05 -12.84 -6.31
N PHE A 103 -10.18 -12.38 -6.81
CA PHE A 103 -10.56 -12.61 -8.20
C PHE A 103 -11.21 -11.38 -8.82
N GLU A 104 -11.13 -11.33 -10.13
CA GLU A 104 -11.76 -10.32 -10.99
C GLU A 104 -12.33 -11.02 -12.24
N MET A 105 -13.59 -10.69 -12.59
CA MET A 105 -14.18 -11.17 -13.84
C MET A 105 -13.80 -10.20 -14.96
N LEU A 106 -13.29 -10.72 -16.06
CA LEU A 106 -12.99 -9.93 -17.26
C LEU A 106 -14.24 -9.84 -18.15
N GLY A 107 -14.51 -8.64 -18.69
CA GLY A 107 -15.67 -8.43 -19.60
C GLY A 107 -16.81 -7.56 -19.04
N GLY A 108 -16.63 -6.89 -17.90
CA GLY A 108 -17.55 -5.88 -17.37
C GLY A 108 -17.06 -4.47 -17.69
N SER A 109 -17.92 -3.62 -18.19
CA SER A 109 -17.66 -2.37 -18.91
C SER A 109 -16.98 -1.21 -18.16
N THR A 110 -16.48 -1.34 -16.95
CA THR A 110 -15.93 -0.19 -16.20
C THR A 110 -14.66 -0.46 -15.37
N ASP A 111 -14.24 -1.70 -15.16
CA ASP A 111 -13.18 -2.01 -14.19
C ASP A 111 -12.02 -2.84 -14.76
N GLU A 112 -11.90 -2.92 -16.10
CA GLU A 112 -10.84 -3.70 -16.74
C GLU A 112 -9.46 -3.18 -16.32
N GLY A 113 -8.73 -4.03 -15.61
CA GLY A 113 -7.34 -3.79 -15.24
C GLY A 113 -7.07 -2.96 -13.98
N LEU A 114 -8.06 -2.70 -13.10
CA LEU A 114 -7.79 -1.97 -11.86
C LEU A 114 -7.07 -2.81 -10.80
N HIS A 115 -7.19 -4.13 -10.89
CA HIS A 115 -6.70 -5.06 -9.86
C HIS A 115 -5.66 -6.05 -10.38
N THR A 116 -5.41 -6.07 -11.68
CA THR A 116 -4.51 -7.02 -12.35
C THR A 116 -3.81 -6.36 -13.54
N GLY A 117 -2.71 -6.94 -14.02
CA GLY A 117 -1.91 -6.38 -15.11
C GLY A 117 -1.12 -5.11 -14.73
N ARG A 118 -0.91 -4.86 -13.43
CA ARG A 118 -0.21 -3.68 -12.92
C ARG A 118 0.37 -3.90 -11.53
N ILE A 119 1.13 -2.94 -11.04
CA ILE A 119 1.49 -2.86 -9.62
C ILE A 119 0.25 -2.39 -8.85
N VAL A 120 -0.16 -3.19 -7.86
CA VAL A 120 -1.41 -3.00 -7.13
C VAL A 120 -1.14 -2.50 -5.72
N PRO A 121 -1.62 -1.30 -5.35
CA PRO A 121 -1.53 -0.81 -3.97
C PRO A 121 -2.50 -1.56 -3.06
N ILE A 122 -2.02 -2.00 -1.91
CA ILE A 122 -2.78 -2.71 -0.89
C ILE A 122 -2.99 -1.79 0.31
N TYR A 123 -4.24 -1.61 0.69
CA TYR A 123 -4.63 -0.77 1.82
C TYR A 123 -5.07 -1.61 3.02
N ARG A 124 -4.83 -1.13 4.21
CA ARG A 124 -5.46 -1.69 5.42
C ARG A 124 -6.96 -1.39 5.40
N ARG A 125 -7.75 -2.23 6.01
CA ARG A 125 -9.21 -1.98 6.14
C ARG A 125 -9.46 -0.77 7.03
N ILE A 126 -10.48 0.01 6.68
CA ILE A 126 -11.00 1.08 7.52
C ILE A 126 -12.48 0.76 7.81
N GLY A 127 -12.77 0.32 9.00
CA GLY A 127 -14.13 -0.10 9.36
C GLY A 127 -14.66 -1.19 8.42
N ALA A 128 -15.75 -0.92 7.73
CA ALA A 128 -16.37 -1.84 6.76
C ALA A 128 -15.70 -1.81 5.37
N LEU A 129 -14.87 -0.80 5.06
CA LEU A 129 -14.25 -0.66 3.75
C LEU A 129 -13.10 -1.65 3.58
N THR A 130 -13.21 -2.48 2.55
CA THR A 130 -12.18 -3.44 2.16
C THR A 130 -11.05 -2.76 1.38
N SER A 131 -9.87 -3.40 1.30
CA SER A 131 -8.75 -2.91 0.48
C SER A 131 -9.16 -2.72 -1.00
N LYS A 132 -10.04 -3.57 -1.54
CA LYS A 132 -10.55 -3.46 -2.91
C LYS A 132 -11.38 -2.18 -3.09
N GLN A 133 -12.30 -1.90 -2.16
CA GLN A 133 -13.14 -0.69 -2.21
C GLN A 133 -12.31 0.58 -2.04
N LEU A 134 -11.35 0.58 -1.10
CA LEU A 134 -10.43 1.72 -0.92
C LEU A 134 -9.61 1.99 -2.19
N ARG A 135 -9.10 0.94 -2.84
CA ARG A 135 -8.37 1.06 -4.10
C ARG A 135 -9.24 1.68 -5.19
N GLN A 136 -10.49 1.24 -5.32
CA GLN A 136 -11.45 1.80 -6.28
C GLN A 136 -11.67 3.29 -6.05
N ILE A 137 -11.98 3.66 -4.80
CA ILE A 137 -12.23 5.06 -4.42
C ILE A 137 -11.00 5.92 -4.72
N LEU A 138 -9.82 5.47 -4.25
CA LEU A 138 -8.58 6.24 -4.41
C LEU A 138 -8.12 6.33 -5.86
N SER A 139 -8.27 5.25 -6.64
CA SER A 139 -7.99 5.28 -8.08
C SER A 139 -8.88 6.26 -8.83
N ASN A 140 -10.17 6.29 -8.52
CA ASN A 140 -11.10 7.23 -9.13
C ASN A 140 -10.76 8.68 -8.74
N LEU A 141 -10.45 8.93 -7.47
CA LEU A 141 -10.02 10.25 -7.01
C LEU A 141 -8.75 10.70 -7.73
N VAL A 142 -7.74 9.83 -7.84
CA VAL A 142 -6.46 10.15 -8.48
C VAL A 142 -6.61 10.42 -9.98
N ARG A 143 -7.52 9.72 -10.66
CA ARG A 143 -7.83 10.00 -12.08
C ARG A 143 -8.51 11.37 -12.27
N GLN A 144 -9.29 11.80 -11.30
CA GLN A 144 -9.98 13.09 -11.31
C GLN A 144 -9.13 14.23 -10.74
N LEU A 145 -7.93 13.92 -10.21
CA LEU A 145 -7.01 14.95 -9.78
C LEU A 145 -6.54 15.75 -11.00
N ASP A 146 -7.15 16.92 -11.16
CA ASP A 146 -6.65 17.96 -12.05
C ASP A 146 -5.21 18.32 -11.65
N SER A 147 -4.45 18.80 -12.62
CA SER A 147 -3.10 19.36 -12.44
C SER A 147 -3.04 20.53 -11.44
N GLN A 148 -4.18 20.91 -10.88
CA GLN A 148 -4.39 22.10 -10.02
C GLN A 148 -4.50 21.80 -8.53
N LEU A 149 -3.99 20.66 -8.02
CA LEU A 149 -3.83 20.58 -6.58
C LEU A 149 -2.89 21.71 -6.13
N PRO A 150 -3.35 22.58 -5.20
CA PRO A 150 -2.50 23.68 -4.75
C PRO A 150 -1.22 23.11 -4.14
N GLU A 151 -0.09 23.49 -4.78
CA GLU A 151 1.22 23.13 -4.26
C GLU A 151 1.41 23.82 -2.91
N ARG A 152 1.87 23.06 -1.92
CA ARG A 152 2.01 23.54 -0.54
C ARG A 152 3.45 23.81 -0.15
N LEU A 153 4.42 23.18 -0.83
CA LEU A 153 5.82 23.46 -0.60
C LEU A 153 6.28 24.64 -1.45
N PRO A 154 7.09 25.55 -0.88
CA PRO A 154 7.75 26.58 -1.67
C PRO A 154 8.55 25.96 -2.83
N GLU A 155 8.46 26.58 -4.01
CA GLU A 155 9.08 26.07 -5.22
C GLU A 155 10.60 25.88 -5.07
N GLU A 156 11.27 26.80 -4.39
CA GLU A 156 12.71 26.71 -4.13
C GLU A 156 13.09 25.45 -3.35
N ILE A 157 12.29 25.10 -2.35
CA ILE A 157 12.49 23.87 -1.55
C ILE A 157 12.28 22.66 -2.42
N ARG A 158 11.19 22.63 -3.18
CA ARG A 158 10.85 21.54 -4.08
C ARG A 158 11.97 21.29 -5.11
N ARG A 159 12.48 22.35 -5.75
CA ARG A 159 13.60 22.28 -6.71
C ARG A 159 14.90 21.80 -6.04
N ARG A 160 15.23 22.35 -4.88
CA ARG A 160 16.46 21.99 -4.13
C ARG A 160 16.52 20.49 -3.82
N TRP A 161 15.40 19.92 -3.42
CA TRP A 161 15.31 18.52 -3.00
C TRP A 161 14.80 17.60 -4.12
N ARG A 162 14.61 18.11 -5.34
CA ARG A 162 14.13 17.37 -6.52
C ARG A 162 12.84 16.61 -6.23
N LEU A 163 11.94 17.23 -5.51
CA LEU A 163 10.65 16.63 -5.14
C LEU A 163 9.62 16.85 -6.26
N PRO A 164 8.84 15.81 -6.63
CA PRO A 164 7.77 15.95 -7.62
C PRO A 164 6.65 16.87 -7.12
N GLU A 165 5.77 17.28 -8.02
CA GLU A 165 4.55 18.00 -7.67
C GLU A 165 3.60 17.15 -6.82
N LEU A 166 2.77 17.80 -6.01
CA LEU A 166 1.89 17.11 -5.08
C LEU A 166 0.93 16.15 -5.78
N GLY A 167 0.34 16.57 -6.91
CA GLY A 167 -0.56 15.73 -7.71
C GLY A 167 0.15 14.52 -8.32
N GLU A 168 1.38 14.71 -8.81
CA GLU A 168 2.20 13.64 -9.33
C GLU A 168 2.59 12.64 -8.22
N ALA A 169 2.95 13.14 -7.04
CA ALA A 169 3.26 12.30 -5.89
C ALA A 169 2.08 11.40 -5.51
N TYR A 170 0.86 11.96 -5.43
CA TYR A 170 -0.33 11.14 -5.16
C TYR A 170 -0.61 10.13 -6.28
N ARG A 171 -0.49 10.53 -7.54
CA ARG A 171 -0.66 9.60 -8.67
C ARG A 171 0.33 8.44 -8.61
N SER A 172 1.60 8.72 -8.38
CA SER A 172 2.65 7.68 -8.32
C SER A 172 2.50 6.72 -7.14
N VAL A 173 1.86 7.17 -6.05
CA VAL A 173 1.64 6.33 -4.86
C VAL A 173 0.35 5.50 -4.97
N HIS A 174 -0.73 6.07 -5.47
CA HIS A 174 -2.03 5.37 -5.52
C HIS A 174 -2.28 4.61 -6.82
N ALA A 175 -1.58 4.99 -7.90
CA ALA A 175 -1.65 4.35 -9.21
C ALA A 175 -0.24 4.27 -9.82
N PRO A 176 0.70 3.54 -9.21
CA PRO A 176 2.06 3.45 -9.69
C PRO A 176 2.11 2.84 -11.08
N ALA A 177 2.82 3.50 -11.99
CA ALA A 177 3.14 2.93 -13.29
C ALA A 177 4.16 1.80 -13.13
N ALA A 178 3.95 0.70 -13.84
CA ALA A 178 4.88 -0.41 -13.87
C ALA A 178 5.91 -0.17 -14.98
N PRO A 179 7.22 -0.26 -14.70
CA PRO A 179 8.23 -0.36 -15.75
C PRO A 179 8.00 -1.59 -16.63
N ASP A 180 8.28 -1.47 -17.92
CA ASP A 180 8.12 -2.58 -18.87
C ASP A 180 9.14 -3.69 -18.63
N GLU A 181 10.36 -3.32 -18.29
CA GLU A 181 11.46 -4.25 -18.02
C GLU A 181 11.26 -5.00 -16.69
N PRO A 182 11.29 -6.34 -16.65
CA PRO A 182 11.04 -7.14 -15.46
C PRO A 182 11.94 -6.81 -14.26
N GLU A 183 13.25 -6.66 -14.48
CA GLU A 183 14.19 -6.33 -13.40
C GLU A 183 13.99 -4.91 -12.85
N ALA A 184 13.73 -3.93 -13.72
CA ALA A 184 13.41 -2.57 -13.32
C ALA A 184 12.08 -2.54 -12.53
N ARG A 185 11.10 -3.32 -12.95
CA ARG A 185 9.81 -3.45 -12.27
C ARG A 185 9.94 -4.06 -10.88
N LYS A 186 10.71 -5.15 -10.74
CA LYS A 186 11.01 -5.78 -9.46
C LYS A 186 11.64 -4.79 -8.48
N LYS A 187 12.69 -4.10 -8.94
CA LYS A 187 13.34 -3.04 -8.14
C LYS A 187 12.36 -1.92 -7.77
N TRP A 188 11.50 -1.52 -8.72
CA TRP A 188 10.50 -0.48 -8.46
C TRP A 188 9.49 -0.89 -7.38
N VAL A 189 9.04 -2.15 -7.38
CA VAL A 189 8.16 -2.69 -6.33
C VAL A 189 8.88 -2.77 -4.99
N GLU A 190 10.15 -3.14 -4.97
CA GLU A 190 10.98 -3.11 -3.76
C GLU A 190 11.11 -1.69 -3.20
N ASP A 191 11.38 -0.69 -4.05
CA ASP A 191 11.47 0.71 -3.66
C ASP A 191 10.13 1.27 -3.15
N LEU A 192 9.01 0.90 -3.79
CA LEU A 192 7.66 1.22 -3.33
C LEU A 192 7.38 0.65 -1.94
N ASN A 193 7.75 -0.60 -1.70
CA ASN A 193 7.56 -1.27 -0.41
C ASN A 193 8.52 -0.75 0.66
N ALA A 194 9.71 -0.32 0.27
CA ALA A 194 10.68 0.33 1.15
C ALA A 194 10.39 1.83 1.37
N ARG A 195 9.35 2.39 0.73
CA ARG A 195 8.97 3.80 0.78
C ARG A 195 10.07 4.77 0.32
N ARG A 196 10.78 4.40 -0.74
CA ARG A 196 11.92 5.14 -1.28
C ARG A 196 11.63 5.86 -2.60
N THR A 197 10.44 5.71 -3.16
CA THR A 197 10.10 6.35 -4.42
C THR A 197 9.96 7.87 -4.26
N PRO A 198 10.26 8.65 -5.31
CA PRO A 198 10.18 10.12 -5.24
C PRO A 198 8.84 10.65 -4.75
N GLY A 199 7.72 10.05 -5.18
CA GLY A 199 6.39 10.44 -4.72
C GLY A 199 6.17 10.18 -3.23
N GLN A 200 6.61 9.03 -2.71
CA GLN A 200 6.52 8.72 -1.29
C GLN A 200 7.40 9.66 -0.45
N LEU A 201 8.63 9.90 -0.90
CA LEU A 201 9.54 10.83 -0.24
C LEU A 201 9.00 12.26 -0.22
N ARG A 202 8.33 12.70 -1.32
CA ARG A 202 7.65 13.99 -1.39
C ARG A 202 6.58 14.14 -0.30
N LEU A 203 5.73 13.13 -0.11
CA LEU A 203 4.65 13.18 0.89
C LEU A 203 5.20 13.17 2.32
N VAL A 204 6.20 12.33 2.59
CA VAL A 204 6.87 12.28 3.90
C VAL A 204 7.59 13.60 4.19
N PHE A 205 8.32 14.14 3.20
CA PHE A 205 9.03 15.41 3.35
C PHE A 205 8.07 16.56 3.69
N GLU A 206 6.93 16.66 2.99
CA GLU A 206 5.95 17.71 3.25
C GLU A 206 5.41 17.67 4.68
N GLU A 207 5.06 16.48 5.17
CA GLU A 207 4.54 16.30 6.52
C GLU A 207 5.56 16.77 7.58
N PHE A 208 6.81 16.32 7.46
CA PHE A 208 7.88 16.73 8.37
C PHE A 208 8.26 18.22 8.23
N PHE A 209 8.22 18.75 7.01
CA PHE A 209 8.52 20.16 6.77
C PHE A 209 7.54 21.07 7.54
N TRP A 210 6.24 20.83 7.40
CA TRP A 210 5.24 21.64 8.10
C TRP A 210 5.27 21.43 9.61
N PHE A 211 5.55 20.22 10.06
CA PHE A 211 5.73 19.94 11.47
C PHE A 211 6.92 20.73 12.04
N GLN A 212 8.06 20.71 11.37
CA GLN A 212 9.25 21.46 11.80
C GLN A 212 9.04 22.98 11.71
N ALA A 213 8.39 23.46 10.66
CA ALA A 213 8.05 24.88 10.51
C ALA A 213 7.16 25.36 11.68
N GLY A 214 6.17 24.57 12.05
CA GLY A 214 5.31 24.84 13.22
C GLY A 214 6.10 24.89 14.53
N LEU A 215 6.99 23.93 14.77
CA LEU A 215 7.85 23.93 15.94
C LEU A 215 8.78 25.15 15.98
N GLN A 216 9.37 25.54 14.86
CA GLN A 216 10.23 26.73 14.79
C GLN A 216 9.44 28.01 15.05
N LEU A 217 8.22 28.11 14.56
CA LEU A 217 7.34 29.24 14.83
C LEU A 217 7.00 29.34 16.32
N LEU A 218 6.68 28.22 16.96
CA LEU A 218 6.43 28.19 18.41
C LEU A 218 7.67 28.57 19.22
N ARG A 219 8.86 28.09 18.84
CA ARG A 219 10.12 28.45 19.45
C ARG A 219 10.39 29.94 19.31
N SER A 220 10.23 30.50 18.10
CA SER A 220 10.46 31.93 17.85
C SER A 220 9.54 32.84 18.68
N ARG A 221 8.28 32.41 18.87
CA ARG A 221 7.36 33.16 19.75
C ARG A 221 7.81 33.15 21.20
N ARG A 222 8.30 32.01 21.71
CA ARG A 222 8.82 31.91 23.10
C ARG A 222 10.09 32.72 23.32
N THR A 223 10.99 32.77 22.34
CA THR A 223 12.24 33.54 22.45
C THR A 223 12.01 35.05 22.34
N ARG A 224 10.90 35.51 21.76
CA ARG A 224 10.52 36.93 21.71
C ARG A 224 9.92 37.46 23.01
N VAL A 225 9.55 36.59 23.95
CA VAL A 225 9.08 37.00 25.26
C VAL A 225 10.28 37.53 26.04
N GLN A 226 10.36 38.84 26.24
CA GLN A 226 11.37 39.44 27.10
C GLN A 226 11.14 38.97 28.54
N LYS A 227 12.15 38.34 29.10
CA LYS A 227 12.10 37.96 30.51
C LYS A 227 12.15 39.23 31.36
N PRO A 228 11.24 39.40 32.32
CA PRO A 228 11.19 40.61 33.16
C PRO A 228 12.43 40.78 34.03
N HIS A 229 13.21 39.71 34.25
CA HIS A 229 14.42 39.72 35.05
C HIS A 229 15.58 39.09 34.27
N CYS A 230 16.67 39.81 34.18
CA CYS A 230 17.93 39.29 33.66
C CYS A 230 18.75 38.77 34.84
N ILE A 231 19.01 37.48 34.89
CA ILE A 231 19.90 36.87 35.87
C ILE A 231 21.33 36.94 35.32
N VAL A 232 22.15 37.81 35.88
CA VAL A 232 23.57 37.88 35.55
C VAL A 232 24.28 36.75 36.29
N VAL A 233 24.73 35.73 35.55
CA VAL A 233 25.47 34.61 36.13
C VAL A 233 26.92 35.01 36.30
N SER A 234 27.30 35.45 37.51
CA SER A 234 28.69 35.71 37.88
C SER A 234 29.45 34.40 38.13
N ASP A 235 30.80 34.48 38.12
CA ASP A 235 31.63 33.30 38.40
C ASP A 235 31.42 32.77 39.82
N ALA A 236 31.12 33.63 40.78
CA ALA A 236 30.74 33.22 42.13
C ALA A 236 29.45 32.37 42.17
N ILE A 237 28.45 32.69 41.34
CA ILE A 237 27.23 31.90 41.22
C ILE A 237 27.52 30.55 40.54
N ARG A 238 28.40 30.54 39.54
CA ARG A 238 28.82 29.28 38.87
C ARG A 238 29.55 28.35 39.83
N GLU A 239 30.45 28.88 40.64
CA GLU A 239 31.20 28.13 41.66
C GLU A 239 30.24 27.52 42.71
N ARG A 240 29.30 28.32 43.18
CA ARG A 240 28.29 27.90 44.15
C ARG A 240 27.37 26.80 43.57
N LEU A 241 26.94 26.94 42.32
CA LEU A 241 26.16 25.92 41.62
C LEU A 241 26.96 24.62 41.44
N ARG A 242 28.26 24.68 41.10
CA ARG A 242 29.11 23.49 41.01
C ARG A 242 29.21 22.75 42.34
N GLY A 243 29.27 23.46 43.45
CA GLY A 243 29.31 22.87 44.79
C GLY A 243 27.98 22.24 45.23
N MET A 244 26.86 22.64 44.63
CA MET A 244 25.53 22.08 44.91
C MET A 244 25.21 20.82 44.11
N VAL A 245 25.93 20.54 43.02
CA VAL A 245 25.68 19.39 42.16
C VAL A 245 26.56 18.21 42.59
N PRO A 246 26.00 17.09 43.06
CA PRO A 246 26.77 15.97 43.62
C PRO A 246 27.47 15.08 42.57
N PHE A 247 27.47 15.50 41.30
CA PHE A 247 28.11 14.79 40.18
C PHE A 247 28.82 15.76 39.23
N SER A 248 29.78 15.25 38.45
CA SER A 248 30.44 16.04 37.40
C SER A 248 29.55 16.23 36.18
N LEU A 249 29.40 17.48 35.75
CA LEU A 249 28.63 17.81 34.55
C LEU A 249 29.30 17.25 33.30
N THR A 250 28.49 16.69 32.39
CA THR A 250 28.94 16.26 31.07
C THR A 250 29.33 17.44 30.18
N GLY A 251 30.09 17.20 29.11
CA GLY A 251 30.48 18.24 28.16
C GLY A 251 29.30 19.02 27.56
N ALA A 252 28.16 18.35 27.35
CA ALA A 252 26.93 18.98 26.86
C ALA A 252 26.23 19.84 27.89
N GLN A 253 26.32 19.48 29.18
CA GLN A 253 25.76 20.25 30.29
C GLN A 253 26.61 21.48 30.69
N ARG A 254 27.87 21.50 30.28
CA ARG A 254 28.79 22.65 30.52
C ARG A 254 28.66 23.73 29.44
N ARG A 255 28.09 23.45 28.30
CA ARG A 255 27.78 24.38 27.20
C ARG A 255 26.46 25.07 27.42
#